data_c28b874c6909e28d9dc29fd9aed21077
#
_entry.id   c28b874c6909e28d9dc29fd9aed21077
#
_cell.length_a   1.000
_cell.length_b   1.000
_cell.length_c   1.000
_cell.angle_alpha   90.00
_cell.angle_beta   90.00
_cell.angle_gamma   90.00
#
_symmetry.space_group_name_H-M   'P 1'
#
loop_
_entity.id
_entity.type
_entity.pdbx_description
1 polymer ?
#
loop_
_entity_poly.entity_id
_entity_poly.type
_entity_poly.pdbx_seq_one_letter_code
_entity_poly.pdbx_strand_id
1 'polypeptide(L)'
;MAQRVGANGRVVGIDFDESKLVLAREEAAARGIGNIEFHNANILHPWPADGAALVHVRFVLTHLADPERLLERAWEALLPGGAIVTEDIDYGSQFCDPPCPAFDRYAELYVEAARRRGADPFIGRRLVRLLEGVGFADVDSALTQPYGRQGDVKKVPMLTFSAIANALTSSGIATSDEVGRVTAELDAFAARPDTTMSCPRIFQAWGRKPVGAQFRPAKSAAIT
;
A
#
# COMPACT_ATOMS: atom_id res chain seq x y z
N MET A 1 4.83 -14.18 5.93
CA MET A 1 6.29 -13.94 6.06
C MET A 1 6.88 -14.77 7.19
N ALA A 2 6.42 -14.68 8.42
CA ALA A 2 6.96 -15.39 9.58
C ALA A 2 7.17 -16.91 9.38
N GLN A 3 6.20 -17.62 8.80
CA GLN A 3 6.33 -19.05 8.47
C GLN A 3 7.43 -19.31 7.42
N ARG A 4 7.68 -18.38 6.50
CA ARG A 4 8.68 -18.56 5.41
C ARG A 4 10.10 -18.33 5.86
N VAL A 5 10.34 -17.47 6.86
CA VAL A 5 11.69 -17.26 7.42
C VAL A 5 12.10 -18.39 8.37
N GLY A 6 11.18 -19.32 8.71
CA GLY A 6 11.44 -20.48 9.55
C GLY A 6 11.64 -20.14 11.03
N ALA A 7 11.90 -21.18 11.84
CA ALA A 7 11.97 -21.04 13.29
C ALA A 7 13.16 -20.17 13.79
N ASN A 8 14.22 -20.08 12.98
CA ASN A 8 15.41 -19.27 13.32
C ASN A 8 15.32 -17.83 12.79
N GLY A 9 14.29 -17.52 12.01
CA GLY A 9 14.04 -16.17 11.50
C GLY A 9 13.10 -15.41 12.41
N ARG A 10 13.29 -14.09 12.49
CA ARG A 10 12.43 -13.15 13.21
C ARG A 10 11.77 -12.19 12.24
N VAL A 11 10.52 -11.86 12.47
CA VAL A 11 9.79 -10.84 11.74
C VAL A 11 9.39 -9.72 12.69
N VAL A 12 9.52 -8.49 12.26
CA VAL A 12 9.05 -7.30 12.97
C VAL A 12 7.99 -6.62 12.11
N GLY A 13 6.78 -6.47 12.63
CA GLY A 13 5.69 -5.72 12.03
C GLY A 13 5.58 -4.35 12.71
N ILE A 14 5.43 -3.30 11.92
CA ILE A 14 5.30 -1.93 12.42
C ILE A 14 4.04 -1.32 11.81
N ASP A 15 3.15 -0.79 12.64
CA ASP A 15 2.00 0.02 12.25
C ASP A 15 1.75 1.08 13.33
N PHE A 16 1.16 2.21 12.97
CA PHE A 16 0.75 3.23 13.94
C PHE A 16 -0.66 2.98 14.51
N ASP A 17 -1.46 2.14 13.86
CA ASP A 17 -2.82 1.79 14.27
C ASP A 17 -2.82 0.59 15.21
N GLU A 18 -2.95 0.85 16.50
CA GLU A 18 -2.96 -0.20 17.52
C GLU A 18 -4.11 -1.20 17.31
N SER A 19 -5.24 -0.78 16.77
CA SER A 19 -6.37 -1.69 16.53
C SER A 19 -6.01 -2.78 15.51
N LYS A 20 -5.24 -2.44 14.48
CA LYS A 20 -4.71 -3.40 13.50
C LYS A 20 -3.66 -4.31 14.11
N LEU A 21 -2.82 -3.77 14.99
CA LEU A 21 -1.80 -4.57 15.67
C LEU A 21 -2.41 -5.59 16.62
N VAL A 22 -3.50 -5.24 17.31
CA VAL A 22 -4.27 -6.19 18.14
C VAL A 22 -4.76 -7.35 17.29
N LEU A 23 -5.45 -7.08 16.19
CA LEU A 23 -5.92 -8.12 15.26
C LEU A 23 -4.77 -8.97 14.70
N ALA A 24 -3.64 -8.35 14.36
CA ALA A 24 -2.48 -9.07 13.86
C ALA A 24 -1.85 -10.00 14.90
N ARG A 25 -1.81 -9.59 16.18
CA ARG A 25 -1.36 -10.44 17.30
C ARG A 25 -2.30 -11.61 17.53
N GLU A 26 -3.61 -11.37 17.51
CA GLU A 26 -4.62 -12.41 17.64
C GLU A 26 -4.53 -13.44 16.50
N GLU A 27 -4.38 -12.99 15.27
CA GLU A 27 -4.22 -13.86 14.11
C GLU A 27 -2.93 -14.67 14.18
N ALA A 28 -1.81 -14.06 14.59
CA ALA A 28 -0.55 -14.75 14.76
C ALA A 28 -0.65 -15.83 15.85
N ALA A 29 -1.28 -15.52 16.98
CA ALA A 29 -1.52 -16.48 18.08
C ALA A 29 -2.42 -17.64 17.63
N ALA A 30 -3.53 -17.35 16.92
CA ALA A 30 -4.45 -18.36 16.42
C ALA A 30 -3.78 -19.34 15.42
N ARG A 31 -2.75 -18.87 14.72
CA ARG A 31 -1.96 -19.69 13.77
C ARG A 31 -0.70 -20.32 14.38
N GLY A 32 -0.46 -20.13 15.67
CA GLY A 32 0.74 -20.62 16.37
C GLY A 32 2.04 -19.99 15.86
N ILE A 33 2.00 -18.75 15.37
CA ILE A 33 3.18 -18.04 14.86
C ILE A 33 3.83 -17.29 16.02
N GLY A 34 4.99 -17.76 16.49
CA GLY A 34 5.71 -17.18 17.64
C GLY A 34 6.94 -16.35 17.28
N ASN A 35 7.35 -16.33 16.01
CA ASN A 35 8.56 -15.63 15.56
C ASN A 35 8.27 -14.27 14.92
N ILE A 36 7.19 -13.62 15.34
CA ILE A 36 6.80 -12.27 14.90
C ILE A 36 6.56 -11.36 16.11
N GLU A 37 7.04 -10.14 16.03
CA GLU A 37 6.78 -9.06 16.98
C GLU A 37 6.07 -7.92 16.29
N PHE A 38 5.19 -7.21 17.01
CA PHE A 38 4.44 -6.07 16.49
C PHE A 38 4.69 -4.83 17.34
N HIS A 39 5.08 -3.75 16.71
CA HIS A 39 5.37 -2.47 17.34
C HIS A 39 4.42 -1.37 16.85
N ASN A 40 3.80 -0.67 17.81
CA ASN A 40 3.07 0.56 17.52
C ASN A 40 4.10 1.70 17.37
N ALA A 41 4.34 2.12 16.14
CA ALA A 41 5.28 3.19 15.85
C ALA A 41 4.94 3.91 14.55
N ASN A 42 5.34 5.18 14.46
CA ASN A 42 5.27 5.92 13.21
C ASN A 42 6.42 5.47 12.30
N ILE A 43 6.06 4.92 11.14
CA ILE A 43 7.00 4.38 10.16
C ILE A 43 7.93 5.42 9.52
N LEU A 44 7.64 6.71 9.66
CA LEU A 44 8.51 7.81 9.20
C LEU A 44 9.60 8.18 10.22
N HIS A 45 9.52 7.65 11.45
CA HIS A 45 10.51 7.83 12.50
C HIS A 45 11.50 6.64 12.54
N PRO A 46 12.60 6.71 13.32
CA PRO A 46 13.50 5.56 13.49
C PRO A 46 12.75 4.32 13.97
N TRP A 47 13.04 3.18 13.34
CA TRP A 47 12.36 1.94 13.65
C TRP A 47 12.92 1.27 14.90
N PRO A 48 12.11 0.48 15.61
CA PRO A 48 12.55 -0.24 16.84
C PRO A 48 13.45 -1.44 16.53
N ALA A 49 13.74 -1.70 15.25
CA ALA A 49 14.58 -2.79 14.79
C ALA A 49 15.54 -2.32 13.70
N ASP A 50 16.76 -2.81 13.75
CA ASP A 50 17.80 -2.65 12.74
C ASP A 50 18.35 -4.02 12.30
N GLY A 51 19.28 -4.03 11.36
CA GLY A 51 19.93 -5.25 10.93
C GLY A 51 19.02 -6.21 10.16
N ALA A 52 18.00 -5.69 9.49
CA ALA A 52 17.08 -6.50 8.68
C ALA A 52 17.75 -7.00 7.39
N ALA A 53 17.58 -8.29 7.08
CA ALA A 53 17.96 -8.85 5.78
C ALA A 53 16.95 -8.52 4.69
N LEU A 54 15.69 -8.27 5.07
CA LEU A 54 14.59 -7.94 4.16
C LEU A 54 13.65 -6.94 4.81
N VAL A 55 13.30 -5.89 4.09
CA VAL A 55 12.18 -5.00 4.39
C VAL A 55 11.08 -5.21 3.35
N HIS A 56 9.83 -5.34 3.79
CA HIS A 56 8.67 -5.47 2.93
C HIS A 56 7.66 -4.37 3.24
N VAL A 57 7.35 -3.56 2.25
CA VAL A 57 6.37 -2.45 2.33
C VAL A 57 5.24 -2.73 1.36
N ARG A 58 4.00 -2.80 1.86
CA ARG A 58 2.85 -3.15 1.01
C ARG A 58 1.67 -2.25 1.29
N PHE A 59 1.18 -1.56 0.24
CA PHE A 59 0.04 -0.65 0.27
C PHE A 59 0.16 0.44 1.36
N VAL A 60 1.35 1.01 1.48
CA VAL A 60 1.67 2.04 2.48
C VAL A 60 2.07 3.35 1.82
N LEU A 61 2.93 3.30 0.79
CA LEU A 61 3.50 4.50 0.16
C LEU A 61 2.41 5.39 -0.45
N THR A 62 1.33 4.80 -0.99
CA THR A 62 0.16 5.51 -1.53
C THR A 62 -0.59 6.36 -0.49
N HIS A 63 -0.34 6.16 0.80
CA HIS A 63 -0.98 6.91 1.88
C HIS A 63 -0.11 8.01 2.49
N LEU A 64 1.15 8.11 2.06
CA LEU A 64 2.13 9.02 2.64
C LEU A 64 2.28 10.29 1.80
N ALA A 65 2.41 11.42 2.46
CA ALA A 65 2.82 12.68 1.83
C ALA A 65 4.33 12.68 1.52
N ASP A 66 5.12 11.94 2.28
CA ASP A 66 6.58 11.79 2.13
C ASP A 66 6.94 10.30 2.07
N PRO A 67 6.74 9.63 0.92
CA PRO A 67 7.06 8.23 0.74
C PRO A 67 8.57 7.96 0.71
N GLU A 68 9.37 8.92 0.24
CA GLU A 68 10.83 8.84 0.24
C GLU A 68 11.36 8.65 1.66
N ARG A 69 10.79 9.32 2.64
CA ARG A 69 11.19 9.20 4.04
C ARG A 69 11.03 7.79 4.60
N LEU A 70 9.96 7.08 4.22
CA LEU A 70 9.81 5.67 4.58
C LEU A 70 10.92 4.80 3.97
N LEU A 71 11.24 5.03 2.70
CA LEU A 71 12.27 4.27 2.00
C LEU A 71 13.67 4.53 2.57
N GLU A 72 13.94 5.76 3.03
CA GLU A 72 15.15 6.09 3.80
C GLU A 72 15.22 5.30 5.12
N ARG A 73 14.11 5.20 5.86
CA ARG A 73 14.04 4.37 7.08
C ARG A 73 14.29 2.89 6.77
N ALA A 74 13.72 2.39 5.67
CA ALA A 74 14.00 1.03 5.21
C ALA A 74 15.48 0.81 4.88
N TRP A 75 16.10 1.79 4.21
CA TRP A 75 17.54 1.76 3.93
C TRP A 75 18.37 1.70 5.22
N GLU A 76 18.05 2.55 6.20
CA GLU A 76 18.77 2.59 7.47
C GLU A 76 18.66 1.25 8.22
N ALA A 77 17.48 0.65 8.26
CA ALA A 77 17.21 -0.61 8.95
C ALA A 77 17.83 -1.84 8.30
N LEU A 78 18.12 -1.78 6.99
CA LEU A 78 18.69 -2.90 6.25
C LEU A 78 20.20 -3.09 6.49
N LEU A 79 20.60 -4.35 6.60
CA LEU A 79 21.99 -4.75 6.50
C LEU A 79 22.58 -4.42 5.11
N PRO A 80 23.90 -4.17 4.99
CA PRO A 80 24.55 -4.18 3.70
C PRO A 80 24.26 -5.48 2.93
N GLY A 81 23.86 -5.39 1.66
CA GLY A 81 23.39 -6.52 0.87
C GLY A 81 21.93 -6.95 1.12
N GLY A 82 21.28 -6.40 2.13
CA GLY A 82 19.85 -6.64 2.40
C GLY A 82 18.94 -6.12 1.28
N ALA A 83 17.74 -6.66 1.21
CA ALA A 83 16.78 -6.36 0.15
C ALA A 83 15.58 -5.57 0.66
N ILE A 84 15.02 -4.72 -0.21
CA ILE A 84 13.69 -4.15 -0.05
C ILE A 84 12.75 -4.73 -1.10
N VAL A 85 11.50 -4.96 -0.72
CA VAL A 85 10.38 -5.25 -1.64
C VAL A 85 9.26 -4.28 -1.33
N THR A 86 8.80 -3.56 -2.34
CA THR A 86 7.65 -2.65 -2.24
C THR A 86 6.54 -3.11 -3.14
N GLU A 87 5.31 -3.04 -2.66
CA GLU A 87 4.09 -3.24 -3.46
C GLU A 87 3.17 -2.04 -3.25
N ASP A 88 2.72 -1.41 -4.32
CA ASP A 88 1.73 -0.35 -4.22
C ASP A 88 0.93 -0.17 -5.50
N ILE A 89 -0.12 0.63 -5.45
CA ILE A 89 -1.16 0.72 -6.45
C ILE A 89 -0.98 1.91 -7.40
N ASP A 90 -1.65 1.78 -8.56
CA ASP A 90 -1.91 2.85 -9.50
C ASP A 90 -3.41 2.89 -9.80
N TYR A 91 -4.08 3.89 -9.25
CA TYR A 91 -5.53 4.04 -9.38
C TYR A 91 -5.99 4.44 -10.78
N GLY A 92 -5.10 4.88 -11.66
CA GLY A 92 -5.46 5.32 -13.03
C GLY A 92 -5.74 4.20 -14.03
N SER A 93 -5.87 2.95 -13.60
CA SER A 93 -5.88 1.82 -14.51
C SER A 93 -6.96 0.78 -14.28
N GLN A 94 -7.83 0.99 -13.29
CA GLN A 94 -8.93 0.08 -13.02
C GLN A 94 -10.08 0.27 -14.03
N PHE A 95 -10.82 -0.79 -14.29
CA PHE A 95 -11.95 -0.79 -15.22
C PHE A 95 -13.02 -1.78 -14.80
N CYS A 96 -14.20 -1.63 -15.34
CA CYS A 96 -15.30 -2.58 -15.22
C CYS A 96 -16.00 -2.75 -16.59
N ASP A 97 -16.71 -3.85 -16.73
CA ASP A 97 -17.56 -4.12 -17.91
C ASP A 97 -18.87 -4.79 -17.47
N PRO A 98 -20.04 -4.29 -17.95
CA PRO A 98 -20.23 -3.06 -18.74
C PRO A 98 -19.82 -1.80 -17.98
N PRO A 99 -19.71 -0.63 -18.62
CA PRO A 99 -19.39 0.63 -17.95
C PRO A 99 -20.34 0.92 -16.78
N CYS A 100 -19.79 1.38 -15.68
CA CYS A 100 -20.53 1.69 -14.45
C CYS A 100 -20.13 3.08 -13.92
N PRO A 101 -20.99 4.11 -14.05
CA PRO A 101 -20.67 5.46 -13.57
C PRO A 101 -20.30 5.52 -12.08
N ALA A 102 -20.88 4.67 -11.24
CA ALA A 102 -20.54 4.61 -9.83
C ALA A 102 -19.11 4.08 -9.60
N PHE A 103 -18.64 3.17 -10.46
CA PHE A 103 -17.26 2.68 -10.40
C PHE A 103 -16.26 3.77 -10.77
N ASP A 104 -16.55 4.54 -11.81
CA ASP A 104 -15.70 5.67 -12.22
C ASP A 104 -15.71 6.75 -11.12
N ARG A 105 -16.89 7.06 -10.57
CA ARG A 105 -17.04 8.07 -9.52
C ARG A 105 -16.32 7.68 -8.22
N TYR A 106 -16.40 6.43 -7.82
CA TYR A 106 -15.62 5.92 -6.68
C TYR A 106 -14.10 6.15 -6.88
N ALA A 107 -13.60 5.84 -8.08
CA ALA A 107 -12.19 6.01 -8.39
C ALA A 107 -11.75 7.50 -8.34
N GLU A 108 -12.57 8.40 -8.89
CA GLU A 108 -12.35 9.86 -8.82
C GLU A 108 -12.29 10.34 -7.37
N LEU A 109 -13.29 9.95 -6.55
CA LEU A 109 -13.36 10.35 -5.14
C LEU A 109 -12.16 9.85 -4.34
N TYR A 110 -11.70 8.62 -4.60
CA TYR A 110 -10.49 8.11 -3.97
C TYR A 110 -9.26 8.95 -4.32
N VAL A 111 -9.07 9.24 -5.62
CA VAL A 111 -7.95 10.05 -6.10
C VAL A 111 -7.97 11.44 -5.48
N GLU A 112 -9.14 12.07 -5.42
CA GLU A 112 -9.29 13.39 -4.81
C GLU A 112 -8.95 13.36 -3.30
N ALA A 113 -9.48 12.37 -2.58
CA ALA A 113 -9.21 12.20 -1.15
C ALA A 113 -7.73 11.95 -0.86
N ALA A 114 -7.04 11.17 -1.70
CA ALA A 114 -5.61 10.94 -1.56
C ALA A 114 -4.81 12.22 -1.79
N ARG A 115 -5.09 12.94 -2.86
CA ARG A 115 -4.39 14.19 -3.22
C ARG A 115 -4.56 15.28 -2.17
N ARG A 116 -5.75 15.42 -1.58
CA ARG A 116 -5.98 16.41 -0.50
C ARG A 116 -5.12 16.16 0.74
N ARG A 117 -4.69 14.92 0.95
CA ARG A 117 -3.76 14.56 2.03
C ARG A 117 -2.29 14.67 1.62
N GLY A 118 -2.00 15.14 0.40
CA GLY A 118 -0.66 15.21 -0.15
C GLY A 118 -0.10 13.85 -0.59
N ALA A 119 -0.93 12.81 -0.64
CA ALA A 119 -0.54 11.47 -1.05
C ALA A 119 -0.66 11.27 -2.57
N ASP A 120 0.07 10.28 -3.11
CA ASP A 120 0.08 9.97 -4.54
C ASP A 120 -0.70 8.67 -4.82
N PRO A 121 -1.94 8.73 -5.32
CA PRO A 121 -2.72 7.54 -5.65
C PRO A 121 -2.20 6.75 -6.86
N PHE A 122 -1.15 7.23 -7.50
CA PHE A 122 -0.49 6.61 -8.66
C PHE A 122 0.95 6.19 -8.36
N ILE A 123 1.32 6.10 -7.09
CA ILE A 123 2.70 5.90 -6.64
C ILE A 123 3.31 4.61 -7.19
N GLY A 124 2.49 3.59 -7.45
CA GLY A 124 2.95 2.30 -7.95
C GLY A 124 3.87 2.42 -9.16
N ARG A 125 3.53 3.26 -10.14
CA ARG A 125 4.36 3.49 -11.33
C ARG A 125 5.70 4.19 -11.06
N ARG A 126 5.88 4.71 -9.84
CA ARG A 126 7.09 5.45 -9.42
C ARG A 126 8.05 4.62 -8.58
N LEU A 127 7.65 3.42 -8.14
CA LEU A 127 8.40 2.62 -7.16
C LEU A 127 9.86 2.39 -7.57
N VAL A 128 10.12 2.03 -8.84
CA VAL A 128 11.47 1.83 -9.35
C VAL A 128 12.31 3.10 -9.14
N ARG A 129 11.82 4.24 -9.62
CA ARG A 129 12.53 5.52 -9.50
C ARG A 129 12.73 5.96 -8.05
N LEU A 130 11.77 5.68 -7.17
CA LEU A 130 11.87 5.98 -5.74
C LEU A 130 12.96 5.13 -5.08
N LEU A 131 13.03 3.83 -5.38
CA LEU A 131 14.08 2.95 -4.86
C LEU A 131 15.47 3.37 -5.35
N GLU A 132 15.62 3.63 -6.65
CA GLU A 132 16.87 4.13 -7.23
C GLU A 132 17.28 5.48 -6.62
N GLY A 133 16.31 6.38 -6.41
CA GLY A 133 16.53 7.70 -5.81
C GLY A 133 17.09 7.65 -4.40
N VAL A 134 16.70 6.66 -3.59
CA VAL A 134 17.24 6.40 -2.26
C VAL A 134 18.61 5.74 -2.31
N GLY A 135 18.95 5.09 -3.43
CA GLY A 135 20.27 4.49 -3.66
C GLY A 135 20.26 2.96 -3.70
N PHE A 136 19.10 2.30 -3.70
CA PHE A 136 19.03 0.86 -3.93
C PHE A 136 19.58 0.51 -5.31
N ALA A 137 20.32 -0.59 -5.39
CA ALA A 137 20.87 -1.14 -6.63
C ALA A 137 20.09 -2.41 -7.03
N ASP A 138 20.37 -2.91 -8.24
CA ASP A 138 19.73 -4.09 -8.82
C ASP A 138 18.20 -3.98 -8.75
N VAL A 139 17.69 -2.77 -9.03
CA VAL A 139 16.25 -2.50 -8.96
C VAL A 139 15.56 -3.12 -10.16
N ASP A 140 14.52 -3.91 -9.88
CA ASP A 140 13.68 -4.53 -10.90
C ASP A 140 12.20 -4.48 -10.43
N SER A 141 11.27 -4.79 -11.31
CA SER A 141 9.85 -4.63 -11.04
C SER A 141 8.97 -5.65 -11.76
N ALA A 142 7.78 -5.84 -11.22
CA ALA A 142 6.71 -6.62 -11.81
C ALA A 142 5.38 -5.87 -11.68
N LEU A 143 4.41 -6.32 -12.45
CA LEU A 143 3.06 -5.76 -12.46
C LEU A 143 2.04 -6.89 -12.40
N THR A 144 1.01 -6.72 -11.57
CA THR A 144 -0.18 -7.55 -11.59
C THR A 144 -1.44 -6.69 -11.53
N GLN A 145 -2.51 -7.16 -12.16
CA GLN A 145 -3.81 -6.51 -12.07
C GLN A 145 -4.89 -7.57 -11.86
N PRO A 146 -5.39 -7.74 -10.62
CA PRO A 146 -6.50 -8.66 -10.38
C PRO A 146 -7.74 -8.24 -11.17
N TYR A 147 -8.37 -9.22 -11.80
CA TYR A 147 -9.56 -9.03 -12.63
C TYR A 147 -10.45 -10.27 -12.53
N GLY A 148 -11.76 -10.08 -12.54
CA GLY A 148 -12.66 -11.23 -12.52
C GLY A 148 -14.14 -10.89 -12.52
N ARG A 149 -14.93 -11.96 -12.69
CA ARG A 149 -16.40 -11.92 -12.66
C ARG A 149 -16.99 -12.23 -11.29
N GLN A 150 -16.20 -12.84 -10.41
CA GLN A 150 -16.63 -13.37 -9.12
C GLN A 150 -15.51 -13.23 -8.08
N GLY A 151 -15.87 -13.41 -6.82
CA GLY A 151 -14.92 -13.46 -5.72
C GLY A 151 -14.51 -12.08 -5.20
N ASP A 152 -13.40 -12.06 -4.48
CA ASP A 152 -12.99 -10.88 -3.71
C ASP A 152 -12.59 -9.68 -4.57
N VAL A 153 -12.19 -9.90 -5.82
CA VAL A 153 -11.87 -8.80 -6.75
C VAL A 153 -13.03 -7.83 -6.91
N LYS A 154 -14.29 -8.32 -6.90
CA LYS A 154 -15.48 -7.47 -7.00
C LYS A 154 -15.83 -6.76 -5.68
N LYS A 155 -15.30 -7.22 -4.55
CA LYS A 155 -15.51 -6.60 -3.23
C LYS A 155 -14.54 -5.45 -2.94
N VAL A 156 -13.36 -5.47 -3.57
CA VAL A 156 -12.29 -4.48 -3.28
C VAL A 156 -12.77 -3.03 -3.47
N PRO A 157 -13.45 -2.63 -4.56
CA PRO A 157 -13.94 -1.25 -4.72
C PRO A 157 -14.86 -0.82 -3.59
N MET A 158 -15.81 -1.68 -3.17
CA MET A 158 -16.76 -1.40 -2.09
C MET A 158 -16.07 -1.27 -0.73
N LEU A 159 -15.15 -2.20 -0.41
CA LEU A 159 -14.39 -2.16 0.84
C LEU A 159 -13.52 -0.91 0.91
N THR A 160 -12.87 -0.56 -0.20
CA THR A 160 -12.05 0.65 -0.29
C THR A 160 -12.90 1.91 -0.16
N PHE A 161 -14.05 1.97 -0.84
CA PHE A 161 -14.93 3.13 -0.77
C PHE A 161 -15.52 3.32 0.64
N SER A 162 -15.96 2.24 1.28
CA SER A 162 -16.42 2.26 2.67
C SER A 162 -15.34 2.74 3.63
N ALA A 163 -14.09 2.34 3.43
CA ALA A 163 -12.97 2.75 4.29
C ALA A 163 -12.68 4.26 4.23
N ILE A 164 -12.98 4.92 3.10
CA ILE A 164 -12.75 6.36 2.93
C ILE A 164 -14.02 7.20 3.11
N ALA A 165 -15.21 6.60 3.24
CA ALA A 165 -16.51 7.28 3.27
C ALA A 165 -16.57 8.43 4.28
N ASN A 166 -16.15 8.19 5.53
CA ASN A 166 -16.11 9.21 6.56
C ASN A 166 -15.14 10.36 6.22
N ALA A 167 -14.00 10.05 5.61
CA ALA A 167 -13.04 11.08 5.20
C ALA A 167 -13.60 11.94 4.06
N LEU A 168 -14.33 11.33 3.11
CA LEU A 168 -14.99 12.06 2.02
C LEU A 168 -16.02 13.08 2.53
N THR A 169 -16.88 12.65 3.45
CA THR A 169 -17.94 13.50 4.00
C THR A 169 -17.39 14.58 4.94
N SER A 170 -16.49 14.23 5.85
CA SER A 170 -15.92 15.17 6.82
C SER A 170 -15.04 16.24 6.16
N SER A 171 -14.39 15.92 5.04
CA SER A 171 -13.60 16.88 4.26
C SER A 171 -14.39 17.65 3.21
N GLY A 172 -15.70 17.39 3.07
CA GLY A 172 -16.57 18.06 2.09
C GLY A 172 -16.24 17.68 0.63
N ILE A 173 -15.59 16.55 0.38
CA ILE A 173 -15.33 16.04 -0.98
C ILE A 173 -16.61 15.48 -1.59
N ALA A 174 -17.43 14.80 -0.79
CA ALA A 174 -18.72 14.28 -1.21
C ALA A 174 -19.76 14.46 -0.09
N THR A 175 -21.05 14.53 -0.47
CA THR A 175 -22.14 14.52 0.48
C THR A 175 -22.42 13.08 0.96
N SER A 176 -23.10 12.94 2.12
CA SER A 176 -23.53 11.64 2.62
C SER A 176 -24.46 10.92 1.63
N ASP A 177 -25.34 11.68 0.97
CA ASP A 177 -26.27 11.16 -0.04
C ASP A 177 -25.49 10.62 -1.27
N GLU A 178 -24.47 11.34 -1.72
CA GLU A 178 -23.63 10.89 -2.82
C GLU A 178 -22.86 9.61 -2.46
N VAL A 179 -22.27 9.57 -1.27
CA VAL A 179 -21.56 8.37 -0.78
C VAL A 179 -22.52 7.19 -0.70
N GLY A 180 -23.71 7.38 -0.16
CA GLY A 180 -24.74 6.34 -0.06
C GLY A 180 -25.17 5.81 -1.44
N ARG A 181 -25.42 6.71 -2.39
CA ARG A 181 -25.79 6.34 -3.77
C ARG A 181 -24.69 5.56 -4.47
N VAL A 182 -23.44 6.05 -4.44
CA VAL A 182 -22.30 5.36 -5.06
C VAL A 182 -22.09 3.98 -4.45
N THR A 183 -22.22 3.85 -3.12
CA THR A 183 -22.11 2.56 -2.43
C THR A 183 -23.19 1.59 -2.94
N ALA A 184 -24.45 2.00 -2.95
CA ALA A 184 -25.55 1.14 -3.38
C ALA A 184 -25.43 0.70 -4.84
N GLU A 185 -25.00 1.60 -5.72
CA GLU A 185 -24.80 1.29 -7.14
C GLU A 185 -23.61 0.32 -7.35
N LEU A 186 -22.52 0.49 -6.61
CA LEU A 186 -21.36 -0.43 -6.64
C LEU A 186 -21.74 -1.82 -6.14
N ASP A 187 -22.49 -1.91 -5.03
CA ASP A 187 -22.97 -3.18 -4.48
C ASP A 187 -23.87 -3.91 -5.49
N ALA A 188 -24.83 -3.18 -6.08
CA ALA A 188 -25.74 -3.73 -7.08
C ALA A 188 -24.95 -4.22 -8.32
N PHE A 189 -23.97 -3.46 -8.78
CA PHE A 189 -23.13 -3.83 -9.92
C PHE A 189 -22.28 -5.07 -9.60
N ALA A 190 -21.65 -5.11 -8.42
CA ALA A 190 -20.82 -6.24 -8.00
C ALA A 190 -21.62 -7.55 -7.83
N ALA A 191 -22.90 -7.46 -7.44
CA ALA A 191 -23.78 -8.62 -7.27
C ALA A 191 -24.22 -9.26 -8.60
N ARG A 192 -24.16 -8.53 -9.71
CA ARG A 192 -24.57 -9.04 -11.03
C ARG A 192 -23.60 -10.09 -11.57
N PRO A 193 -24.09 -11.21 -12.11
CA PRO A 193 -23.23 -12.27 -12.67
C PRO A 193 -22.67 -11.95 -14.06
N ASP A 194 -23.25 -10.95 -14.74
CA ASP A 194 -22.88 -10.50 -16.09
C ASP A 194 -21.86 -9.36 -16.10
N THR A 195 -21.31 -8.97 -14.95
CA THR A 195 -20.33 -7.89 -14.83
C THR A 195 -18.95 -8.41 -14.48
N THR A 196 -17.94 -7.66 -14.92
CA THR A 196 -16.53 -7.87 -14.55
C THR A 196 -15.96 -6.60 -13.92
N MET A 197 -15.00 -6.76 -13.02
CA MET A 197 -14.31 -5.66 -12.36
C MET A 197 -12.81 -5.97 -12.27
N SER A 198 -11.99 -4.94 -12.37
CA SER A 198 -10.58 -5.02 -12.02
C SER A 198 -10.27 -4.24 -10.74
N CYS A 199 -9.24 -4.67 -10.02
CA CYS A 199 -8.56 -3.81 -9.05
C CYS A 199 -7.66 -2.80 -9.78
N PRO A 200 -7.15 -1.77 -9.10
CA PRO A 200 -6.03 -0.99 -9.58
C PRO A 200 -4.84 -1.89 -9.94
N ARG A 201 -3.96 -1.42 -10.82
CA ARG A 201 -2.68 -2.10 -11.03
C ARG A 201 -1.88 -2.10 -9.74
N ILE A 202 -1.28 -3.24 -9.44
CA ILE A 202 -0.37 -3.43 -8.33
C ILE A 202 1.03 -3.53 -8.92
N PHE A 203 1.85 -2.53 -8.66
CA PHE A 203 3.25 -2.54 -9.00
C PHE A 203 4.03 -3.13 -7.85
N GLN A 204 4.96 -3.99 -8.17
CA GLN A 204 5.96 -4.53 -7.26
C GLN A 204 7.31 -4.05 -7.73
N ALA A 205 8.13 -3.54 -6.81
CA ALA A 205 9.51 -3.20 -7.09
C ALA A 205 10.40 -3.67 -5.95
N TRP A 206 11.58 -4.14 -6.29
CA TRP A 206 12.56 -4.60 -5.32
C TRP A 206 13.95 -4.13 -5.69
N GLY A 207 14.82 -4.08 -4.70
CA GLY A 207 16.21 -3.68 -4.86
C GLY A 207 17.06 -4.11 -3.69
N ARG A 208 18.37 -3.91 -3.78
CA ARG A 208 19.33 -4.25 -2.74
C ARG A 208 20.05 -3.02 -2.22
N LYS A 209 20.33 -2.99 -0.92
CA LYS A 209 21.27 -2.05 -0.33
C LYS A 209 22.68 -2.47 -0.69
N PRO A 210 23.45 -1.67 -1.47
CA PRO A 210 24.81 -2.05 -1.85
C PRO A 210 25.73 -2.24 -0.64
N VAL A 211 26.66 -3.19 -0.74
CA VAL A 211 27.67 -3.39 0.29
C VAL A 211 28.64 -2.21 0.26
N GLY A 212 28.89 -1.59 1.43
CA GLY A 212 29.78 -0.44 1.55
C GLY A 212 29.18 0.92 1.15
N ALA A 213 27.92 0.96 0.71
CA ALA A 213 27.27 2.22 0.41
C ALA A 213 26.93 3.00 1.71
N GLN A 214 27.29 4.29 1.70
CA GLN A 214 26.78 5.23 2.69
C GLN A 214 25.47 5.83 2.18
N PHE A 215 24.51 6.01 3.07
CA PHE A 215 23.28 6.71 2.74
C PHE A 215 23.58 8.12 2.23
N ARG A 216 23.08 8.47 1.06
CA ARG A 216 23.11 9.83 0.53
C ARG A 216 21.66 10.27 0.39
N PRO A 217 21.18 11.20 1.24
CA PRO A 217 19.82 11.71 1.08
C PRO A 217 19.66 12.27 -0.34
N ALA A 218 18.53 11.92 -0.98
CA ALA A 218 18.21 12.47 -2.29
C ALA A 218 18.20 14.00 -2.17
N LYS A 219 18.88 14.69 -3.09
CA LYS A 219 18.79 16.15 -3.19
C LYS A 219 17.32 16.44 -3.47
N SER A 220 16.67 17.17 -2.55
CA SER A 220 15.33 17.71 -2.76
C SER A 220 15.29 18.33 -4.17
N ALA A 221 14.63 17.67 -5.10
CA ALA A 221 14.36 18.26 -6.39
C ALA A 221 13.36 19.40 -6.12
N ALA A 222 13.86 20.65 -6.16
CA ALA A 222 12.99 21.80 -6.17
C ALA A 222 12.06 21.62 -7.39
N ILE A 223 10.76 21.47 -7.10
CA ILE A 223 9.73 21.50 -8.12
C ILE A 223 9.68 22.95 -8.60
N THR A 224 10.23 23.19 -9.79
CA THR A 224 10.01 24.44 -10.56
C THR A 224 8.70 24.31 -11.33
#